data_8d7370dd8e145d09afe925849b3cb89c
#
_entry.id   8d7370dd8e145d09afe925849b3cb89c
#
_cell.length_a   1.000
_cell.length_b   1.000
_cell.length_c   1.000
_cell.angle_alpha   90.00
_cell.angle_beta   90.00
_cell.angle_gamma   90.00
#
_symmetry.space_group_name_H-M   'P 1'
#
loop_
_entity.id
_entity.type
_entity.pdbx_description
1 polymer ?
#
loop_
_entity_poly.entity_id
_entity_poly.type
_entity_poly.pdbx_seq_one_letter_code
_entity_poly.pdbx_strand_id
1 'polypeptide(L)'
;MLKEKLDKILLKVQKPSRYIGGGGKTVVKDKSKVDIRFAFCFPDTYDIGMSHLGIKILYSLKNSVPNYWCERVFMPLPDMEEQMRKNDIPLYGLESLDPIKDFEFIGFTLQYELCYTNILSMLDLAGVPVFAKDRKDLFPIVMGGGPCVCNAEPIADFFDLFVLGEGEEVNLKMMQLAEKFKKNGGTKQEYLEQAAQIEGIYVPSLYDISYNEDGTVKAITPKNNAPAKVRKQIIDDFDKVYTPDSFVVPYTQIVHDRSVVEVLRGCIRGCRFCQAGFIYRPFREKSKETIVNQVKSLTETTGYDEVSLSSLSTSDYSDIEGLLNDITEYTDKKGVNLSLPSLRIDKFSDEVVKKIKSVRRSGLTFAPEAGSQRLRDVINKNITEEAIFKSCKIAFEGGYSSVKLYFMLGLPTETLDDIKAIKELADKIIDLYYNTEGRSKKAISISISLSTFIPKPFTPFEYEPQATEEQINERQKYLLDIIGSKGRRRIDVSWSHYDTTILEAVLARGDRKLSAVIYEAWKNGCKLDGWNEYFKPDIWNAAFEKFGIDKAFYANRKREYDEIAPWEHMDMLFDRSFLVRENIKAHEEKTTANCREKCAGCGINKCLGRACFKYE
;
A
#
# COMPACT_ATOMS: atom_id res chain seq x y z
N MET A 1 -2.93 33.03 17.57
CA MET A 1 -3.28 32.10 18.68
C MET A 1 -2.69 30.70 18.48
N LEU A 2 -3.09 29.84 17.50
CA LEU A 2 -2.47 28.52 17.34
C LEU A 2 -1.02 28.63 16.92
N LYS A 3 -0.69 29.46 15.94
CA LYS A 3 0.69 29.70 15.48
C LYS A 3 1.62 30.07 16.62
N GLU A 4 1.22 30.98 17.50
CA GLU A 4 2.03 31.40 18.65
C GLU A 4 2.27 30.27 19.66
N LYS A 5 1.29 29.38 19.84
CA LYS A 5 1.45 28.17 20.66
C LYS A 5 2.44 27.19 20.01
N LEU A 6 2.32 26.99 18.68
CA LEU A 6 3.23 26.16 17.91
C LEU A 6 4.66 26.68 17.98
N ASP A 7 4.90 27.95 17.73
CA ASP A 7 6.24 28.56 17.75
C ASP A 7 6.97 28.28 19.09
N LYS A 8 6.23 28.20 20.21
CA LYS A 8 6.81 27.91 21.53
C LYS A 8 7.23 26.44 21.73
N ILE A 9 6.62 25.50 21.03
CA ILE A 9 6.90 24.06 21.20
C ILE A 9 7.80 23.49 20.12
N LEU A 10 7.89 24.11 18.94
CA LEU A 10 8.64 23.59 17.80
C LEU A 10 10.13 23.40 18.09
N LEU A 11 10.72 24.21 18.98
CA LEU A 11 12.12 24.08 19.41
C LEU A 11 12.34 22.89 20.38
N LYS A 12 11.26 22.24 20.85
CA LYS A 12 11.31 21.12 21.79
C LYS A 12 11.09 19.76 21.12
N VAL A 13 10.94 19.73 19.79
CA VAL A 13 10.61 18.53 19.02
C VAL A 13 11.65 18.27 17.94
N GLN A 14 11.76 17.00 17.54
CA GLN A 14 12.63 16.61 16.43
C GLN A 14 12.03 17.06 15.10
N LYS A 15 12.89 17.57 14.21
CA LYS A 15 12.51 18.04 12.86
C LYS A 15 11.23 18.89 12.86
N PRO A 16 11.25 20.10 13.47
CA PRO A 16 10.07 20.97 13.55
C PRO A 16 9.47 21.33 12.18
N SER A 17 10.27 21.24 11.10
CA SER A 17 9.82 21.43 9.71
C SER A 17 8.70 20.50 9.26
N ARG A 18 8.47 19.38 9.95
CA ARG A 18 7.33 18.48 9.71
C ARG A 18 5.98 19.10 10.07
N TYR A 19 5.97 20.11 10.96
CA TYR A 19 4.78 20.60 11.65
C TYR A 19 4.41 22.05 11.30
N ILE A 20 5.23 22.74 10.50
CA ILE A 20 5.02 24.17 10.19
C ILE A 20 4.23 24.43 8.91
N GLY A 21 3.88 23.38 8.17
CA GLY A 21 3.24 23.52 6.86
C GLY A 21 4.15 24.13 5.79
N GLY A 22 3.53 24.70 4.76
CA GLY A 22 4.27 25.31 3.65
C GLY A 22 4.83 24.27 2.68
N GLY A 23 5.93 24.66 2.01
CA GLY A 23 6.49 23.95 0.88
C GLY A 23 6.22 24.68 -0.42
N GLY A 24 7.08 24.46 -1.44
CA GLY A 24 6.83 24.98 -2.78
C GLY A 24 5.51 24.44 -3.34
N LYS A 25 4.71 25.28 -3.99
CA LYS A 25 3.41 24.90 -4.60
C LYS A 25 2.32 24.46 -3.60
N THR A 26 2.44 24.79 -2.31
CA THR A 26 1.34 24.61 -1.34
C THR A 26 0.15 25.49 -1.72
N VAL A 27 -1.07 24.93 -1.68
CA VAL A 27 -2.29 25.65 -2.03
C VAL A 27 -2.92 26.24 -0.76
N VAL A 28 -3.00 27.55 -0.71
CA VAL A 28 -3.72 28.28 0.36
C VAL A 28 -4.87 29.05 -0.25
N LYS A 29 -6.08 28.87 0.30
CA LYS A 29 -7.30 29.49 -0.20
C LYS A 29 -7.90 30.47 0.81
N ASP A 30 -8.67 31.43 0.31
CA ASP A 30 -9.50 32.31 1.12
C ASP A 30 -10.69 31.52 1.69
N LYS A 31 -10.74 31.37 3.00
CA LYS A 31 -11.77 30.60 3.72
C LYS A 31 -13.19 31.06 3.39
N SER A 32 -13.38 32.34 3.13
CA SER A 32 -14.71 32.90 2.80
C SER A 32 -15.25 32.43 1.44
N LYS A 33 -14.40 31.85 0.60
CA LYS A 33 -14.74 31.34 -0.74
C LYS A 33 -14.72 29.82 -0.80
N VAL A 34 -14.59 29.14 0.32
CA VAL A 34 -14.50 27.68 0.42
C VAL A 34 -15.81 27.12 0.98
N ASP A 35 -16.48 26.28 0.20
CA ASP A 35 -17.68 25.57 0.65
C ASP A 35 -17.34 24.30 1.44
N ILE A 36 -16.33 23.54 1.00
CA ILE A 36 -15.95 22.25 1.59
C ILE A 36 -14.45 22.24 1.90
N ARG A 37 -14.11 21.92 3.14
CA ARG A 37 -12.74 21.67 3.60
C ARG A 37 -12.52 20.18 3.81
N PHE A 38 -11.37 19.69 3.40
CA PHE A 38 -10.98 18.29 3.48
C PHE A 38 -9.62 18.15 4.17
N ALA A 39 -9.59 17.56 5.36
CA ALA A 39 -8.35 17.16 6.02
C ALA A 39 -7.88 15.82 5.43
N PHE A 40 -6.82 15.84 4.62
CA PHE A 40 -6.25 14.63 4.05
C PHE A 40 -5.19 14.06 4.97
N CYS A 41 -5.59 13.07 5.76
CA CYS A 41 -4.81 12.47 6.83
C CYS A 41 -4.01 11.28 6.33
N PHE A 42 -2.70 11.29 6.57
CA PHE A 42 -1.85 10.11 6.44
C PHE A 42 -1.52 9.61 7.86
N PRO A 43 -1.94 8.39 8.22
CA PRO A 43 -1.77 7.88 9.59
C PRO A 43 -0.36 7.34 9.84
N ASP A 44 0.65 8.07 9.42
CA ASP A 44 2.07 7.88 9.68
C ASP A 44 2.78 9.24 9.57
N THR A 45 4.10 9.24 9.69
CA THR A 45 4.91 10.46 9.75
C THR A 45 4.88 11.27 8.45
N TYR A 46 5.18 12.56 8.56
CA TYR A 46 5.29 13.49 7.43
C TYR A 46 6.23 12.99 6.32
N ASP A 47 7.40 12.43 6.70
CA ASP A 47 8.43 12.00 5.73
C ASP A 47 7.91 10.86 4.82
N ILE A 48 7.10 9.94 5.37
CA ILE A 48 6.47 8.84 4.62
C ILE A 48 5.28 9.37 3.83
N GLY A 49 4.39 10.12 4.47
CA GLY A 49 3.17 10.62 3.84
C GLY A 49 3.44 11.56 2.67
N MET A 50 4.40 12.46 2.77
CA MET A 50 4.80 13.34 1.67
C MET A 50 5.50 12.60 0.52
N SER A 51 5.98 11.39 0.75
CA SER A 51 6.53 10.51 -0.29
C SER A 51 5.44 9.75 -1.06
N HIS A 52 4.20 9.72 -0.56
CA HIS A 52 3.10 8.93 -1.11
C HIS A 52 2.43 9.64 -2.30
N LEU A 53 2.44 8.99 -3.49
CA LEU A 53 1.91 9.57 -4.73
C LEU A 53 0.40 9.84 -4.66
N GLY A 54 -0.39 8.97 -4.05
CA GLY A 54 -1.84 9.13 -3.94
C GLY A 54 -2.26 10.41 -3.21
N ILE A 55 -1.52 10.80 -2.15
CA ILE A 55 -1.74 12.10 -1.48
C ILE A 55 -1.50 13.24 -2.46
N LYS A 56 -0.38 13.21 -3.20
CA LYS A 56 -0.02 14.28 -4.15
C LYS A 56 -1.10 14.47 -5.22
N ILE A 57 -1.61 13.36 -5.78
CA ILE A 57 -2.67 13.37 -6.81
C ILE A 57 -3.98 13.91 -6.23
N LEU A 58 -4.48 13.31 -5.14
CA LEU A 58 -5.79 13.65 -4.61
C LEU A 58 -5.82 15.01 -3.90
N TYR A 59 -4.70 15.47 -3.32
CA TYR A 59 -4.54 16.83 -2.81
C TYR A 59 -4.67 17.84 -3.95
N SER A 60 -3.95 17.62 -5.05
CA SER A 60 -4.00 18.50 -6.22
C SER A 60 -5.39 18.51 -6.85
N LEU A 61 -5.99 17.34 -7.06
CA LEU A 61 -7.34 17.20 -7.63
C LEU A 61 -8.40 17.97 -6.83
N LYS A 62 -8.46 17.78 -5.51
CA LYS A 62 -9.43 18.49 -4.67
C LYS A 62 -9.20 19.99 -4.69
N ASN A 63 -7.94 20.41 -4.71
CA ASN A 63 -7.57 21.83 -4.74
C ASN A 63 -7.76 22.48 -6.12
N SER A 64 -7.88 21.72 -7.21
CA SER A 64 -8.23 22.26 -8.54
C SER A 64 -9.65 22.79 -8.62
N VAL A 65 -10.54 22.34 -7.73
CA VAL A 65 -11.91 22.85 -7.63
C VAL A 65 -11.89 24.14 -6.80
N PRO A 66 -12.39 25.28 -7.33
CA PRO A 66 -12.20 26.60 -6.70
C PRO A 66 -12.74 26.71 -5.28
N ASN A 67 -13.91 26.14 -5.00
CA ASN A 67 -14.60 26.22 -3.71
C ASN A 67 -14.33 25.03 -2.77
N TYR A 68 -13.38 24.14 -3.11
CA TYR A 68 -12.92 23.07 -2.22
C TYR A 68 -11.49 23.33 -1.77
N TRP A 69 -11.18 23.05 -0.52
CA TRP A 69 -9.83 23.18 0.02
C TRP A 69 -9.41 21.92 0.76
N CYS A 70 -8.42 21.26 0.21
CA CYS A 70 -7.78 20.07 0.79
C CYS A 70 -6.50 20.48 1.49
N GLU A 71 -6.34 20.06 2.74
CA GLU A 71 -5.17 20.33 3.58
C GLU A 71 -4.54 19.03 4.05
N ARG A 72 -3.21 19.02 4.15
CA ARG A 72 -2.44 17.83 4.54
C ARG A 72 -2.35 17.72 6.06
N VAL A 73 -2.48 16.49 6.55
CA VAL A 73 -2.39 16.16 7.97
C VAL A 73 -1.60 14.86 8.14
N PHE A 74 -0.66 14.82 9.07
CA PHE A 74 0.17 13.65 9.34
C PHE A 74 0.14 13.29 10.82
N MET A 75 0.42 12.00 11.12
CA MET A 75 0.58 11.56 12.51
C MET A 75 1.79 12.26 13.12
N PRO A 76 1.65 13.00 14.23
CA PRO A 76 2.79 13.54 14.95
C PRO A 76 3.58 12.44 15.64
N LEU A 77 4.91 12.58 15.69
CA LEU A 77 5.75 11.73 16.52
C LEU A 77 5.47 11.95 18.01
N PRO A 78 5.83 10.99 18.88
CA PRO A 78 5.50 11.06 20.31
C PRO A 78 5.95 12.34 21.02
N ASP A 79 7.09 12.89 20.66
CA ASP A 79 7.61 14.15 21.21
C ASP A 79 6.69 15.35 20.87
N MET A 80 6.24 15.42 19.63
CA MET A 80 5.30 16.48 19.20
C MET A 80 3.91 16.27 19.79
N GLU A 81 3.40 15.04 19.80
CA GLU A 81 2.10 14.72 20.40
C GLU A 81 2.07 15.11 21.89
N GLU A 82 3.14 14.80 22.64
CA GLU A 82 3.27 15.19 24.04
C GLU A 82 3.22 16.71 24.20
N GLN A 83 3.93 17.46 23.37
CA GLN A 83 3.90 18.93 23.42
C GLN A 83 2.54 19.50 23.03
N MET A 84 1.87 18.90 22.04
CA MET A 84 0.51 19.31 21.65
C MET A 84 -0.48 19.11 22.80
N ARG A 85 -0.47 17.95 23.46
CA ARG A 85 -1.36 17.66 24.60
C ARG A 85 -1.08 18.58 25.78
N LYS A 86 0.19 18.84 26.13
CA LYS A 86 0.57 19.74 27.23
C LYS A 86 0.16 21.21 27.02
N ASN A 87 -0.01 21.65 25.78
CA ASN A 87 -0.30 23.04 25.42
C ASN A 87 -1.69 23.23 24.82
N ASP A 88 -2.57 22.23 24.91
CA ASP A 88 -3.93 22.25 24.35
C ASP A 88 -3.92 22.66 22.87
N ILE A 89 -3.07 22.04 22.08
CA ILE A 89 -2.97 22.20 20.62
C ILE A 89 -3.66 21.00 19.98
N PRO A 90 -4.82 21.17 19.33
CA PRO A 90 -5.47 20.08 18.62
C PRO A 90 -4.73 19.74 17.33
N LEU A 91 -4.98 18.57 16.73
CA LEU A 91 -4.48 18.23 15.41
C LEU A 91 -5.06 19.20 14.35
N TYR A 92 -4.22 19.66 13.44
CA TYR A 92 -4.51 20.77 12.53
C TYR A 92 -4.08 20.47 11.08
N GLY A 93 -4.73 21.16 10.14
CA GLY A 93 -4.31 21.19 8.75
C GLY A 93 -3.03 22.01 8.56
N LEU A 94 -2.07 21.50 7.80
CA LEU A 94 -0.76 22.15 7.63
C LEU A 94 -0.83 23.48 6.86
N GLU A 95 -1.84 23.66 6.02
CA GLU A 95 -1.98 24.86 5.18
C GLU A 95 -2.56 26.05 5.97
N SER A 96 -3.60 25.82 6.76
CA SER A 96 -4.30 26.88 7.48
C SER A 96 -3.90 26.99 8.94
N LEU A 97 -3.36 25.92 9.52
CA LEU A 97 -3.17 25.70 10.96
C LEU A 97 -4.52 25.70 11.74
N ASP A 98 -5.63 25.39 11.09
CA ASP A 98 -6.92 25.23 11.76
C ASP A 98 -7.12 23.82 12.30
N PRO A 99 -7.85 23.66 13.42
CA PRO A 99 -8.23 22.34 13.93
C PRO A 99 -9.03 21.54 12.89
N ILE A 100 -8.65 20.28 12.66
CA ILE A 100 -9.32 19.46 11.61
C ILE A 100 -10.74 19.05 12.00
N LYS A 101 -11.14 19.16 13.27
CA LYS A 101 -12.53 18.94 13.69
C LYS A 101 -13.52 19.93 13.07
N ASP A 102 -13.02 21.08 12.61
CA ASP A 102 -13.83 22.15 12.01
C ASP A 102 -13.97 21.98 10.47
N PHE A 103 -13.46 20.88 9.91
CA PHE A 103 -13.55 20.57 8.49
C PHE A 103 -14.77 19.67 8.20
N GLU A 104 -15.27 19.69 6.97
CA GLU A 104 -16.36 18.82 6.56
C GLU A 104 -15.93 17.36 6.43
N PHE A 105 -14.68 17.12 6.02
CA PHE A 105 -14.12 15.77 5.88
C PHE A 105 -12.80 15.60 6.62
N ILE A 106 -12.67 14.45 7.27
CA ILE A 106 -11.40 13.91 7.77
C ILE A 106 -11.17 12.58 7.05
N GLY A 107 -10.34 12.60 6.00
CA GLY A 107 -10.11 11.45 5.14
C GLY A 107 -8.75 10.82 5.37
N PHE A 108 -8.73 9.55 5.75
CA PHE A 108 -7.52 8.77 5.97
C PHE A 108 -7.16 7.91 4.76
N THR A 109 -5.88 7.89 4.40
CA THR A 109 -5.37 6.93 3.43
C THR A 109 -4.80 5.71 4.14
N LEU A 110 -5.43 4.55 3.93
CA LEU A 110 -5.17 3.29 4.64
C LEU A 110 -4.24 2.42 3.81
N GLN A 111 -2.92 2.58 4.01
CA GLN A 111 -1.90 1.90 3.22
C GLN A 111 -1.38 0.61 3.87
N TYR A 112 -1.51 0.49 5.19
CA TYR A 112 -0.97 -0.58 5.98
C TYR A 112 -1.78 -0.78 7.26
N GLU A 113 -2.06 -2.03 7.64
CA GLU A 113 -2.95 -2.36 8.75
C GLU A 113 -2.38 -1.93 10.11
N LEU A 114 -1.06 -1.93 10.27
CA LEU A 114 -0.41 -1.53 11.54
C LEU A 114 -0.45 -0.01 11.79
N CYS A 115 -1.13 0.76 10.96
CA CYS A 115 -1.41 2.17 11.23
C CYS A 115 -2.80 2.43 11.87
N TYR A 116 -3.58 1.40 12.18
CA TYR A 116 -4.95 1.57 12.68
C TYR A 116 -5.02 2.30 14.02
N THR A 117 -4.11 2.03 14.95
CA THR A 117 -4.01 2.78 16.22
C THR A 117 -3.63 4.24 16.04
N ASN A 118 -2.86 4.57 14.98
CA ASN A 118 -2.53 5.95 14.64
C ASN A 118 -3.77 6.77 14.27
N ILE A 119 -4.74 6.15 13.59
CA ILE A 119 -6.00 6.79 13.22
C ILE A 119 -6.76 7.23 14.47
N LEU A 120 -6.85 6.34 15.47
CA LEU A 120 -7.50 6.63 16.74
C LEU A 120 -6.78 7.76 17.48
N SER A 121 -5.43 7.72 17.48
CA SER A 121 -4.60 8.79 18.07
C SER A 121 -4.84 10.15 17.39
N MET A 122 -4.95 10.16 16.05
CA MET A 122 -5.19 11.38 15.28
C MET A 122 -6.60 11.94 15.52
N LEU A 123 -7.63 11.08 15.60
CA LEU A 123 -9.00 11.50 15.93
C LEU A 123 -9.09 12.08 17.36
N ASP A 124 -8.49 11.40 18.33
CA ASP A 124 -8.44 11.84 19.72
C ASP A 124 -7.72 13.19 19.87
N LEU A 125 -6.54 13.31 19.24
CA LEU A 125 -5.77 14.56 19.25
C LEU A 125 -6.51 15.71 18.54
N ALA A 126 -7.35 15.40 17.57
CA ALA A 126 -8.22 16.36 16.92
C ALA A 126 -9.44 16.77 17.79
N GLY A 127 -9.74 16.04 18.87
CA GLY A 127 -10.95 16.21 19.67
C GLY A 127 -12.21 15.74 18.93
N VAL A 128 -12.07 14.74 18.02
CA VAL A 128 -13.17 14.11 17.29
C VAL A 128 -13.49 12.76 17.95
N PRO A 129 -14.76 12.44 18.26
CA PRO A 129 -15.10 11.15 18.82
C PRO A 129 -14.60 9.99 17.97
N VAL A 130 -13.90 9.03 18.60
CA VAL A 130 -13.23 7.92 17.91
C VAL A 130 -14.26 7.00 17.22
N PHE A 131 -15.35 6.65 17.93
CA PHE A 131 -16.38 5.80 17.34
C PHE A 131 -17.34 6.61 16.45
N ALA A 132 -17.67 6.08 15.28
CA ALA A 132 -18.62 6.70 14.34
C ALA A 132 -20.00 6.94 14.97
N LYS A 133 -20.48 5.99 15.79
CA LYS A 133 -21.77 6.10 16.49
C LYS A 133 -21.90 7.30 17.43
N ASP A 134 -20.77 7.86 17.89
CA ASP A 134 -20.74 8.98 18.82
C ASP A 134 -20.69 10.35 18.12
N ARG A 135 -20.44 10.38 16.81
CA ARG A 135 -20.47 11.58 15.95
C ARG A 135 -21.88 11.82 15.40
N LYS A 136 -22.66 12.67 16.05
CA LYS A 136 -24.08 12.90 15.72
C LYS A 136 -24.31 13.99 14.70
N ASP A 137 -23.43 14.99 14.66
CA ASP A 137 -23.52 16.10 13.73
C ASP A 137 -23.22 15.64 12.30
N LEU A 138 -23.75 16.35 11.30
CA LEU A 138 -23.52 16.05 9.89
C LEU A 138 -22.01 15.99 9.59
N PHE A 139 -21.26 16.95 10.09
CA PHE A 139 -19.82 17.05 9.92
C PHE A 139 -19.07 17.00 11.27
N PRO A 140 -17.79 16.57 11.27
CA PRO A 140 -17.05 16.01 10.16
C PRO A 140 -17.52 14.60 9.76
N ILE A 141 -17.38 14.28 8.49
CA ILE A 141 -17.45 12.90 7.98
C ILE A 141 -16.04 12.30 8.06
N VAL A 142 -15.87 11.26 8.85
CA VAL A 142 -14.62 10.50 8.93
C VAL A 142 -14.64 9.37 7.91
N MET A 143 -13.72 9.42 6.96
CA MET A 143 -13.68 8.47 5.84
C MET A 143 -12.32 7.82 5.65
N GLY A 144 -12.31 6.61 5.08
CA GLY A 144 -11.10 5.85 4.75
C GLY A 144 -11.03 5.52 3.26
N GLY A 145 -9.82 5.50 2.70
CA GLY A 145 -9.55 5.02 1.35
C GLY A 145 -8.17 4.35 1.28
N GLY A 146 -7.89 3.62 0.21
CA GLY A 146 -6.61 2.92 0.03
C GLY A 146 -6.73 1.40 0.06
N PRO A 147 -5.60 0.66 -0.09
CA PRO A 147 -5.64 -0.79 -0.28
C PRO A 147 -6.25 -1.58 0.89
N CYS A 148 -6.10 -1.12 2.14
CA CYS A 148 -6.67 -1.84 3.29
C CYS A 148 -8.20 -1.80 3.34
N VAL A 149 -8.86 -0.91 2.56
CA VAL A 149 -10.33 -0.85 2.48
C VAL A 149 -10.93 -2.11 1.85
N CYS A 150 -10.13 -2.93 1.16
CA CYS A 150 -10.60 -4.23 0.68
C CYS A 150 -11.13 -5.13 1.81
N ASN A 151 -10.62 -4.97 3.04
CA ASN A 151 -11.23 -5.47 4.27
C ASN A 151 -11.24 -4.38 5.34
N ALA A 152 -12.28 -3.56 5.37
CA ALA A 152 -12.44 -2.47 6.33
C ALA A 152 -13.06 -2.90 7.67
N GLU A 153 -13.50 -4.15 7.79
CA GLU A 153 -14.26 -4.62 8.95
C GLU A 153 -13.54 -4.43 10.31
N PRO A 154 -12.23 -4.69 10.46
CA PRO A 154 -11.54 -4.47 11.73
C PRO A 154 -11.62 -3.04 12.29
N ILE A 155 -11.83 -2.05 11.41
CA ILE A 155 -11.88 -0.62 11.77
C ILE A 155 -13.23 0.03 11.43
N ALA A 156 -14.23 -0.77 11.07
CA ALA A 156 -15.53 -0.29 10.60
C ALA A 156 -16.24 0.64 11.61
N ASP A 157 -16.10 0.37 12.90
CA ASP A 157 -16.75 1.14 13.97
C ASP A 157 -16.18 2.56 14.13
N PHE A 158 -15.02 2.83 13.57
CA PHE A 158 -14.33 4.14 13.68
C PHE A 158 -14.61 5.07 12.51
N PHE A 159 -15.21 4.57 11.42
CA PHE A 159 -15.42 5.32 10.19
C PHE A 159 -16.89 5.49 9.84
N ASP A 160 -17.24 6.64 9.30
CA ASP A 160 -18.57 6.90 8.77
C ASP A 160 -18.76 6.23 7.40
N LEU A 161 -17.71 6.23 6.56
CA LEU A 161 -17.71 5.57 5.26
C LEU A 161 -16.29 5.25 4.77
N PHE A 162 -16.20 4.36 3.77
CA PHE A 162 -14.97 4.04 3.06
C PHE A 162 -15.15 4.18 1.55
N VAL A 163 -14.02 4.48 0.88
CA VAL A 163 -13.92 4.51 -0.58
C VAL A 163 -13.17 3.27 -1.05
N LEU A 164 -13.87 2.38 -1.76
CA LEU A 164 -13.33 1.17 -2.35
C LEU A 164 -12.91 1.41 -3.80
N GLY A 165 -11.64 1.32 -4.10
CA GLY A 165 -11.08 1.49 -5.44
C GLY A 165 -10.44 2.84 -5.69
N GLU A 166 -10.61 3.38 -6.89
CA GLU A 166 -9.92 4.57 -7.37
C GLU A 166 -10.63 5.84 -6.90
N GLY A 167 -9.89 6.75 -6.28
CA GLY A 167 -10.44 7.85 -5.51
C GLY A 167 -10.74 9.12 -6.31
N GLU A 168 -10.24 9.26 -7.54
CA GLU A 168 -10.23 10.53 -8.25
C GLU A 168 -11.65 11.08 -8.48
N GLU A 169 -12.56 10.29 -9.04
CA GLU A 169 -13.91 10.75 -9.31
C GLU A 169 -14.83 10.69 -8.09
N VAL A 170 -14.74 9.60 -7.32
CA VAL A 170 -15.66 9.36 -6.20
C VAL A 170 -15.50 10.38 -5.08
N ASN A 171 -14.27 10.85 -4.81
CA ASN A 171 -14.06 11.92 -3.84
C ASN A 171 -14.80 13.21 -4.23
N LEU A 172 -14.76 13.60 -5.50
CA LEU A 172 -15.47 14.80 -5.95
C LEU A 172 -16.99 14.63 -5.87
N LYS A 173 -17.52 13.44 -6.22
CA LYS A 173 -18.96 13.13 -6.09
C LYS A 173 -19.44 13.23 -4.64
N MET A 174 -18.65 12.70 -3.69
CA MET A 174 -18.96 12.83 -2.25
C MET A 174 -18.92 14.27 -1.75
N MET A 175 -17.90 15.03 -2.13
CA MET A 175 -17.79 16.44 -1.75
C MET A 175 -18.93 17.28 -2.33
N GLN A 176 -19.35 17.02 -3.56
CA GLN A 176 -20.53 17.65 -4.18
C GLN A 176 -21.82 17.31 -3.44
N LEU A 177 -21.97 16.04 -3.00
CA LEU A 177 -23.11 15.64 -2.18
C LEU A 177 -23.11 16.38 -0.84
N ALA A 178 -21.95 16.46 -0.17
CA ALA A 178 -21.81 17.18 1.10
C ALA A 178 -22.11 18.68 0.96
N GLU A 179 -21.67 19.30 -0.14
CA GLU A 179 -21.97 20.70 -0.44
C GLU A 179 -23.49 20.95 -0.55
N LYS A 180 -24.22 20.02 -1.18
CA LYS A 180 -25.69 20.09 -1.24
C LYS A 180 -26.32 20.02 0.15
N PHE A 181 -25.87 19.08 0.99
CA PHE A 181 -26.35 18.94 2.37
C PHE A 181 -26.02 20.15 3.24
N LYS A 182 -24.83 20.73 3.08
CA LYS A 182 -24.44 21.95 3.79
C LYS A 182 -25.32 23.16 3.44
N LYS A 183 -25.71 23.28 2.15
CA LYS A 183 -26.54 24.38 1.66
C LYS A 183 -28.03 24.20 1.95
N ASN A 184 -28.54 22.97 1.85
CA ASN A 184 -29.97 22.70 1.92
C ASN A 184 -30.44 22.16 3.28
N GLY A 185 -29.50 21.82 4.17
CA GLY A 185 -29.77 21.08 5.38
C GLY A 185 -29.89 19.57 5.14
N GLY A 186 -30.05 18.82 6.20
CA GLY A 186 -30.18 17.37 6.23
C GLY A 186 -29.43 16.74 7.38
N THR A 187 -29.68 15.48 7.63
CA THR A 187 -29.05 14.70 8.69
C THR A 187 -27.85 13.93 8.17
N LYS A 188 -26.96 13.54 9.07
CA LYS A 188 -25.84 12.64 8.75
C LYS A 188 -26.31 11.31 8.19
N GLN A 189 -27.39 10.75 8.73
CA GLN A 189 -27.98 9.49 8.27
C GLN A 189 -28.42 9.59 6.80
N GLU A 190 -29.15 10.65 6.44
CA GLU A 190 -29.58 10.88 5.06
C GLU A 190 -28.40 11.07 4.10
N TYR A 191 -27.35 11.78 4.55
CA TYR A 191 -26.12 11.90 3.76
C TYR A 191 -25.47 10.54 3.51
N LEU A 192 -25.32 9.71 4.56
CA LEU A 192 -24.68 8.40 4.47
C LEU A 192 -25.50 7.43 3.59
N GLU A 193 -26.83 7.45 3.67
CA GLU A 193 -27.71 6.65 2.82
C GLU A 193 -27.59 7.04 1.34
N GLN A 194 -27.51 8.34 1.04
CA GLN A 194 -27.28 8.80 -0.33
C GLN A 194 -25.86 8.52 -0.81
N ALA A 195 -24.85 8.68 0.06
CA ALA A 195 -23.47 8.36 -0.27
C ALA A 195 -23.28 6.88 -0.61
N ALA A 196 -23.99 5.97 0.08
CA ALA A 196 -23.95 4.53 -0.18
C ALA A 196 -24.47 4.14 -1.59
N GLN A 197 -25.17 5.03 -2.29
CA GLN A 197 -25.61 4.81 -3.68
C GLN A 197 -24.52 5.21 -4.70
N ILE A 198 -23.44 5.86 -4.27
CA ILE A 198 -22.29 6.17 -5.13
C ILE A 198 -21.42 4.92 -5.23
N GLU A 199 -21.14 4.47 -6.47
CA GLU A 199 -20.27 3.31 -6.69
C GLU A 199 -18.91 3.49 -5.99
N GLY A 200 -18.49 2.46 -5.25
CA GLY A 200 -17.27 2.48 -4.46
C GLY A 200 -17.43 2.97 -3.01
N ILE A 201 -18.63 3.39 -2.59
CA ILE A 201 -18.82 3.83 -1.21
C ILE A 201 -19.39 2.69 -0.35
N TYR A 202 -18.64 2.36 0.70
CA TYR A 202 -19.05 1.46 1.77
C TYR A 202 -19.36 2.25 3.04
N VAL A 203 -20.59 2.12 3.56
CA VAL A 203 -21.05 2.76 4.82
C VAL A 203 -21.29 1.67 5.86
N PRO A 204 -20.37 1.43 6.81
CA PRO A 204 -20.45 0.29 7.74
C PRO A 204 -21.72 0.23 8.57
N SER A 205 -22.29 1.38 8.96
CA SER A 205 -23.52 1.47 9.76
C SER A 205 -24.76 0.94 9.02
N LEU A 206 -24.68 0.79 7.70
CA LEU A 206 -25.75 0.25 6.87
C LEU A 206 -25.67 -1.27 6.66
N TYR A 207 -24.82 -1.97 7.40
CA TYR A 207 -24.67 -3.43 7.31
C TYR A 207 -24.65 -4.07 8.69
N ASP A 208 -25.51 -5.08 8.89
CA ASP A 208 -25.50 -5.94 10.06
C ASP A 208 -24.69 -7.21 9.77
N ILE A 209 -23.78 -7.55 10.69
CA ILE A 209 -22.97 -8.75 10.59
C ILE A 209 -23.41 -9.72 11.68
N SER A 210 -23.77 -10.94 11.29
CA SER A 210 -24.08 -12.03 12.20
C SER A 210 -23.00 -13.11 12.12
N TYR A 211 -22.86 -13.88 13.21
CA TYR A 211 -21.82 -14.88 13.37
C TYR A 211 -22.43 -16.24 13.69
N ASN A 212 -21.73 -17.30 13.30
CA ASN A 212 -21.99 -18.67 13.72
C ASN A 212 -21.45 -18.91 15.15
N GLU A 213 -21.80 -20.04 15.76
CA GLU A 213 -21.33 -20.43 17.10
C GLU A 213 -19.79 -20.58 17.16
N ASP A 214 -19.15 -20.99 16.06
CA ASP A 214 -17.70 -21.13 15.94
C ASP A 214 -16.97 -19.79 15.71
N GLY A 215 -17.70 -18.69 15.65
CA GLY A 215 -17.15 -17.35 15.47
C GLY A 215 -16.95 -16.91 14.01
N THR A 216 -17.19 -17.78 13.03
CA THR A 216 -17.16 -17.42 11.60
C THR A 216 -18.33 -16.52 11.23
N VAL A 217 -18.19 -15.72 10.14
CA VAL A 217 -19.28 -14.87 9.65
C VAL A 217 -20.40 -15.75 9.10
N LYS A 218 -21.64 -15.51 9.60
CA LYS A 218 -22.85 -16.20 9.14
C LYS A 218 -23.52 -15.44 8.00
N ALA A 219 -23.64 -14.12 8.12
CA ALA A 219 -24.23 -13.27 7.09
C ALA A 219 -23.80 -11.81 7.26
N ILE A 220 -23.77 -11.09 6.15
CA ILE A 220 -23.59 -9.63 6.06
C ILE A 220 -24.86 -9.10 5.37
N THR A 221 -25.71 -8.39 6.12
CA THR A 221 -27.05 -7.99 5.67
C THR A 221 -27.13 -6.47 5.51
N PRO A 222 -27.36 -5.96 4.28
CA PRO A 222 -27.53 -4.54 4.05
C PRO A 222 -28.87 -4.01 4.62
N LYS A 223 -28.88 -2.76 5.04
CA LYS A 223 -30.05 -2.01 5.53
C LYS A 223 -30.28 -0.75 4.68
N ASN A 224 -31.47 -0.17 4.79
CA ASN A 224 -31.81 1.16 4.24
C ASN A 224 -31.39 1.32 2.76
N ASN A 225 -31.70 0.32 1.94
CA ASN A 225 -31.37 0.27 0.50
C ASN A 225 -29.84 0.29 0.19
N ALA A 226 -28.97 0.02 1.15
CA ALA A 226 -27.54 -0.17 0.85
C ALA A 226 -27.34 -1.34 -0.14
N PRO A 227 -26.38 -1.26 -1.05
CA PRO A 227 -26.14 -2.32 -2.03
C PRO A 227 -25.66 -3.61 -1.35
N ALA A 228 -26.15 -4.78 -1.78
CA ALA A 228 -25.70 -6.07 -1.23
C ALA A 228 -24.20 -6.31 -1.48
N LYS A 229 -23.63 -5.76 -2.52
CA LYS A 229 -22.21 -5.75 -2.86
C LYS A 229 -21.77 -4.32 -3.15
N VAL A 230 -20.70 -3.90 -2.48
CA VAL A 230 -20.05 -2.61 -2.75
C VAL A 230 -19.06 -2.82 -3.88
N ARG A 231 -19.43 -2.34 -5.07
CA ARG A 231 -18.58 -2.49 -6.24
C ARG A 231 -17.43 -1.48 -6.23
N LYS A 232 -16.23 -1.95 -6.51
CA LYS A 232 -15.02 -1.12 -6.57
C LYS A 232 -15.12 -0.08 -7.70
N GLN A 233 -14.85 1.18 -7.37
CA GLN A 233 -14.72 2.25 -8.36
C GLN A 233 -13.45 2.05 -9.20
N ILE A 234 -13.58 2.21 -10.51
CA ILE A 234 -12.47 2.21 -11.46
C ILE A 234 -12.61 3.37 -12.44
N ILE A 235 -11.50 3.84 -12.97
CA ILE A 235 -11.44 4.84 -14.04
C ILE A 235 -11.30 4.10 -15.37
N ASP A 236 -12.25 4.31 -16.29
CA ASP A 236 -12.27 3.61 -17.56
C ASP A 236 -11.16 4.06 -18.51
N ASP A 237 -10.98 5.36 -18.69
CA ASP A 237 -9.94 5.95 -19.52
C ASP A 237 -8.78 6.43 -18.67
N PHE A 238 -7.84 5.52 -18.42
CA PHE A 238 -6.68 5.80 -17.55
C PHE A 238 -5.70 6.80 -18.19
N ASP A 239 -5.72 6.98 -19.50
CA ASP A 239 -4.86 7.97 -20.15
C ASP A 239 -5.33 9.41 -19.89
N LYS A 240 -6.65 9.58 -19.65
CA LYS A 240 -7.27 10.88 -19.33
C LYS A 240 -7.50 11.11 -17.83
N VAL A 241 -7.02 10.18 -16.96
CA VAL A 241 -7.14 10.39 -15.52
C VAL A 241 -6.45 11.68 -15.11
N TYR A 242 -7.04 12.36 -14.12
CA TYR A 242 -6.43 13.57 -13.58
C TYR A 242 -4.96 13.35 -13.19
N THR A 243 -4.09 14.18 -13.71
CA THR A 243 -2.67 14.20 -13.38
C THR A 243 -2.27 15.62 -12.97
N PRO A 244 -1.62 15.79 -11.80
CA PRO A 244 -1.14 17.10 -11.39
C PRO A 244 -0.04 17.62 -12.30
N ASP A 245 -0.08 18.91 -12.61
CA ASP A 245 1.01 19.61 -13.32
C ASP A 245 2.19 19.92 -12.39
N SER A 246 1.97 19.87 -11.08
CA SER A 246 2.97 20.13 -10.07
C SER A 246 2.65 19.39 -8.76
N PHE A 247 3.68 19.17 -7.95
CA PHE A 247 3.54 18.64 -6.59
C PHE A 247 3.98 19.66 -5.55
N VAL A 248 3.47 19.52 -4.34
CA VAL A 248 4.03 20.23 -3.19
C VAL A 248 5.45 19.73 -2.95
N VAL A 249 6.41 20.66 -2.98
CA VAL A 249 7.83 20.38 -2.70
C VAL A 249 8.11 20.70 -1.24
N PRO A 250 8.45 19.71 -0.40
CA PRO A 250 8.72 19.91 1.03
C PRO A 250 9.94 20.79 1.28
N TYR A 251 9.95 21.50 2.41
CA TYR A 251 11.15 22.23 2.89
C TYR A 251 12.15 21.32 3.62
N THR A 252 11.80 20.08 3.87
CA THR A 252 12.64 19.10 4.55
C THR A 252 12.78 17.83 3.71
N GLN A 253 13.91 17.17 3.83
CA GLN A 253 14.13 15.90 3.15
C GLN A 253 13.11 14.85 3.56
N ILE A 254 12.52 14.17 2.60
CA ILE A 254 11.56 13.08 2.73
C ILE A 254 12.14 11.75 2.20
N VAL A 255 11.42 10.64 2.38
CA VAL A 255 11.90 9.30 1.96
C VAL A 255 12.10 9.21 0.45
N HIS A 256 11.16 9.73 -0.34
CA HIS A 256 11.23 9.78 -1.81
C HIS A 256 11.19 11.23 -2.29
N ASP A 257 12.34 11.91 -2.17
CA ASP A 257 12.50 13.33 -2.50
C ASP A 257 12.77 13.50 -4.00
N ARG A 258 11.74 13.24 -4.82
CA ARG A 258 11.79 13.23 -6.28
C ARG A 258 10.41 13.35 -6.91
N SER A 259 10.37 13.70 -8.19
CA SER A 259 9.15 13.60 -8.99
C SER A 259 8.79 12.14 -9.25
N VAL A 260 7.50 11.81 -9.19
CA VAL A 260 6.99 10.46 -9.43
C VAL A 260 5.88 10.51 -10.46
N VAL A 261 6.00 9.72 -11.53
CA VAL A 261 5.00 9.61 -12.60
C VAL A 261 4.43 8.20 -12.62
N GLU A 262 3.11 8.07 -12.49
CA GLU A 262 2.41 6.79 -12.61
C GLU A 262 2.24 6.44 -14.09
N VAL A 263 2.82 5.30 -14.52
CA VAL A 263 2.82 4.90 -15.94
C VAL A 263 1.75 3.89 -16.28
N LEU A 264 1.39 3.04 -15.33
CA LEU A 264 0.34 2.03 -15.47
C LEU A 264 -0.29 1.72 -14.11
N ARG A 265 -1.51 1.23 -14.12
CA ARG A 265 -2.24 0.77 -12.94
C ARG A 265 -2.71 -0.67 -13.13
N GLY A 266 -2.66 -1.47 -12.04
CA GLY A 266 -2.86 -2.90 -12.10
C GLY A 266 -1.57 -3.66 -12.45
N CYS A 267 -1.68 -5.00 -12.60
CA CYS A 267 -0.58 -5.89 -12.96
C CYS A 267 -1.08 -7.01 -13.85
N ILE A 268 -0.32 -7.33 -14.90
CA ILE A 268 -0.64 -8.45 -15.81
C ILE A 268 -0.32 -9.83 -15.21
N ARG A 269 0.47 -9.84 -14.13
CA ARG A 269 0.94 -11.07 -13.49
C ARG A 269 -0.13 -11.65 -12.56
N GLY A 270 0.03 -12.90 -12.22
CA GLY A 270 -0.89 -13.63 -11.37
C GLY A 270 -0.21 -14.24 -10.15
N CYS A 271 0.76 -13.54 -9.54
CA CYS A 271 1.41 -14.01 -8.31
C CYS A 271 0.37 -14.22 -7.21
N ARG A 272 0.21 -15.46 -6.73
CA ARG A 272 -0.92 -15.91 -5.91
C ARG A 272 -0.96 -15.31 -4.50
N PHE A 273 0.15 -14.76 -4.03
CA PHE A 273 0.27 -14.08 -2.74
C PHE A 273 0.01 -12.56 -2.83
N CYS A 274 0.09 -11.98 -4.01
CA CYS A 274 0.20 -10.53 -4.18
C CYS A 274 -1.17 -9.85 -4.24
N GLN A 275 -1.62 -9.26 -3.13
CA GLN A 275 -2.90 -8.54 -3.07
C GLN A 275 -2.98 -7.42 -4.11
N ALA A 276 -1.94 -6.61 -4.26
CA ALA A 276 -1.90 -5.51 -5.23
C ALA A 276 -2.13 -6.00 -6.68
N GLY A 277 -1.62 -7.19 -7.03
CA GLY A 277 -1.83 -7.82 -8.33
C GLY A 277 -3.30 -8.15 -8.65
N PHE A 278 -4.16 -8.17 -7.64
CA PHE A 278 -5.60 -8.47 -7.77
C PHE A 278 -6.46 -7.22 -7.54
N ILE A 279 -6.29 -6.52 -6.43
CA ILE A 279 -7.18 -5.39 -6.08
C ILE A 279 -7.05 -4.21 -7.04
N TYR A 280 -5.91 -4.05 -7.73
CA TYR A 280 -5.71 -2.98 -8.72
C TYR A 280 -6.05 -3.38 -10.17
N ARG A 281 -6.61 -4.57 -10.40
CA ARG A 281 -7.15 -4.95 -11.72
C ARG A 281 -8.35 -4.06 -12.08
N PRO A 282 -8.59 -3.77 -13.38
CA PRO A 282 -7.86 -4.21 -14.58
C PRO A 282 -6.50 -3.52 -14.75
N PHE A 283 -5.63 -4.13 -15.57
CA PHE A 283 -4.40 -3.49 -16.03
C PHE A 283 -4.72 -2.42 -17.07
N ARG A 284 -4.17 -1.21 -16.91
CA ARG A 284 -4.32 -0.07 -17.82
C ARG A 284 -3.02 0.72 -17.87
N GLU A 285 -2.65 1.20 -19.05
CA GLU A 285 -1.45 2.00 -19.30
C GLU A 285 -1.81 3.41 -19.73
N LYS A 286 -0.97 4.38 -19.40
CA LYS A 286 -0.99 5.70 -20.05
C LYS A 286 -0.22 5.63 -21.36
N SER A 287 -0.56 6.51 -22.32
CA SER A 287 0.22 6.67 -23.55
C SER A 287 1.62 7.23 -23.25
N LYS A 288 2.57 6.94 -24.14
CA LYS A 288 3.91 7.52 -24.02
C LYS A 288 3.88 9.04 -23.98
N GLU A 289 3.05 9.64 -24.81
CA GLU A 289 2.90 11.09 -24.90
C GLU A 289 2.46 11.69 -23.56
N THR A 290 1.43 11.12 -22.93
CA THR A 290 0.94 11.52 -21.60
C THR A 290 2.05 11.43 -20.55
N ILE A 291 2.79 10.30 -20.51
CA ILE A 291 3.86 10.08 -19.54
C ILE A 291 4.99 11.10 -19.74
N VAL A 292 5.47 11.27 -20.97
CA VAL A 292 6.57 12.20 -21.30
C VAL A 292 6.18 13.65 -20.98
N ASN A 293 4.97 14.07 -21.30
CA ASN A 293 4.47 15.39 -20.96
C ASN A 293 4.39 15.61 -19.45
N GLN A 294 3.95 14.60 -18.69
CA GLN A 294 3.90 14.66 -17.23
C GLN A 294 5.32 14.72 -16.62
N VAL A 295 6.29 13.95 -17.16
CA VAL A 295 7.71 14.04 -16.75
C VAL A 295 8.23 15.45 -16.93
N LYS A 296 8.01 16.07 -18.10
CA LYS A 296 8.43 17.44 -18.40
C LYS A 296 7.80 18.45 -17.43
N SER A 297 6.47 18.41 -17.31
CA SER A 297 5.72 19.32 -16.44
C SER A 297 6.21 19.26 -14.99
N LEU A 298 6.29 18.05 -14.42
CA LEU A 298 6.72 17.89 -13.02
C LEU A 298 8.18 18.30 -12.81
N THR A 299 9.08 18.00 -13.74
CA THR A 299 10.49 18.41 -13.64
C THR A 299 10.62 19.94 -13.65
N GLU A 300 9.91 20.62 -14.57
CA GLU A 300 9.98 22.07 -14.71
C GLU A 300 9.31 22.84 -13.56
N THR A 301 8.23 22.28 -13.01
CA THR A 301 7.45 22.95 -11.96
C THR A 301 7.97 22.72 -10.55
N THR A 302 8.59 21.55 -10.30
CA THR A 302 9.08 21.17 -8.95
C THR A 302 10.56 21.46 -8.76
N GLY A 303 11.36 21.46 -9.83
CA GLY A 303 12.81 21.61 -9.77
C GLY A 303 13.55 20.38 -9.23
N TYR A 304 12.90 19.21 -9.14
CA TYR A 304 13.57 17.96 -8.75
C TYR A 304 14.58 17.52 -9.82
N ASP A 305 15.72 17.03 -9.37
CA ASP A 305 16.80 16.47 -10.19
C ASP A 305 16.68 14.94 -10.41
N GLU A 306 15.62 14.34 -9.92
CA GLU A 306 15.27 12.92 -10.12
C GLU A 306 13.79 12.76 -10.46
N VAL A 307 13.48 11.93 -11.46
CA VAL A 307 12.14 11.46 -11.78
C VAL A 307 12.07 9.94 -11.69
N SER A 308 11.00 9.44 -11.09
CA SER A 308 10.75 8.00 -10.92
C SER A 308 9.48 7.58 -11.65
N LEU A 309 9.55 6.50 -12.44
CA LEU A 309 8.38 5.88 -13.04
C LEU A 309 7.76 4.89 -12.04
N SER A 310 6.51 5.14 -11.65
CA SER A 310 5.80 4.33 -10.64
C SER A 310 4.78 3.39 -11.28
N SER A 311 4.85 2.12 -10.87
CA SER A 311 3.85 1.10 -11.19
C SER A 311 4.10 -0.16 -10.35
N LEU A 312 3.19 -1.16 -10.45
CA LEU A 312 3.42 -2.50 -9.87
C LEU A 312 4.43 -3.32 -10.68
N SER A 313 4.66 -2.99 -11.95
CA SER A 313 5.62 -3.69 -12.82
C SER A 313 5.96 -2.83 -14.04
N THR A 314 6.87 -1.90 -13.88
CA THR A 314 7.24 -0.93 -14.94
C THR A 314 7.79 -1.62 -16.20
N SER A 315 8.52 -2.72 -16.04
CA SER A 315 9.03 -3.52 -17.17
C SER A 315 7.95 -4.24 -17.98
N ASP A 316 6.71 -4.28 -17.50
CA ASP A 316 5.57 -4.83 -18.23
C ASP A 316 4.78 -3.75 -19.02
N TYR A 317 5.25 -2.49 -19.06
CA TYR A 317 4.71 -1.48 -19.97
C TYR A 317 4.91 -1.91 -21.43
N SER A 318 3.90 -1.68 -22.29
CA SER A 318 3.86 -2.28 -23.65
C SER A 318 5.03 -1.90 -24.54
N ASP A 319 5.49 -0.64 -24.47
CA ASP A 319 6.64 -0.12 -25.22
C ASP A 319 7.63 0.55 -24.26
N ILE A 320 8.17 -0.24 -23.33
CA ILE A 320 9.09 0.28 -22.30
C ILE A 320 10.36 0.87 -22.91
N GLU A 321 10.91 0.28 -23.97
CA GLU A 321 12.13 0.75 -24.60
C GLU A 321 11.92 2.10 -25.31
N GLY A 322 10.83 2.24 -26.07
CA GLY A 322 10.46 3.52 -26.69
C GLY A 322 10.17 4.60 -25.65
N LEU A 323 9.47 4.25 -24.56
CA LEU A 323 9.22 5.20 -23.46
C LEU A 323 10.52 5.67 -22.80
N LEU A 324 11.44 4.76 -22.50
CA LEU A 324 12.72 5.10 -21.91
C LEU A 324 13.59 5.96 -22.85
N ASN A 325 13.54 5.73 -24.16
CA ASN A 325 14.22 6.55 -25.14
C ASN A 325 13.72 7.99 -25.11
N ASP A 326 12.39 8.17 -25.18
CA ASP A 326 11.77 9.49 -25.22
C ASP A 326 12.02 10.28 -23.91
N ILE A 327 11.98 9.60 -22.76
CA ILE A 327 12.25 10.24 -21.46
C ILE A 327 13.73 10.59 -21.32
N THR A 328 14.66 9.68 -21.66
CA THR A 328 16.10 9.93 -21.50
C THR A 328 16.58 11.04 -22.42
N GLU A 329 16.03 11.16 -23.63
CA GLU A 329 16.36 12.31 -24.51
C GLU A 329 16.09 13.67 -23.85
N TYR A 330 15.00 13.76 -23.06
CA TYR A 330 14.67 14.97 -22.32
C TYR A 330 15.52 15.13 -21.04
N THR A 331 15.58 14.05 -20.23
CA THR A 331 16.22 14.11 -18.90
C THR A 331 17.73 14.32 -19.00
N ASP A 332 18.42 13.73 -19.99
CA ASP A 332 19.86 13.93 -20.22
C ASP A 332 20.18 15.38 -20.57
N LYS A 333 19.33 16.03 -21.39
CA LYS A 333 19.49 17.45 -21.74
C LYS A 333 19.31 18.39 -20.53
N LYS A 334 18.53 17.98 -19.55
CA LYS A 334 18.20 18.76 -18.35
C LYS A 334 19.05 18.39 -17.13
N GLY A 335 19.88 17.35 -17.20
CA GLY A 335 20.65 16.85 -16.07
C GLY A 335 19.78 16.21 -14.97
N VAL A 336 18.62 15.64 -15.35
CA VAL A 336 17.67 14.99 -14.44
C VAL A 336 17.90 13.47 -14.46
N ASN A 337 17.95 12.84 -13.29
CA ASN A 337 18.14 11.41 -13.16
C ASN A 337 16.81 10.65 -13.34
N LEU A 338 16.84 9.50 -14.03
CA LEU A 338 15.69 8.61 -14.17
C LEU A 338 15.82 7.41 -13.23
N SER A 339 14.78 7.14 -12.41
CA SER A 339 14.71 6.02 -11.49
C SER A 339 13.60 5.04 -11.87
N LEU A 340 13.91 3.75 -11.87
CA LEU A 340 13.00 2.66 -12.26
C LEU A 340 12.91 1.63 -11.12
N PRO A 341 12.10 1.88 -10.08
CA PRO A 341 12.11 1.05 -8.87
C PRO A 341 11.48 -0.34 -9.05
N SER A 342 10.58 -0.53 -10.01
CA SER A 342 9.77 -1.76 -10.18
C SER A 342 10.17 -2.57 -11.40
N LEU A 343 11.48 -2.79 -11.59
CA LEU A 343 11.97 -3.65 -12.66
C LEU A 343 11.94 -5.12 -12.24
N ARG A 344 11.37 -5.96 -13.09
CA ARG A 344 11.39 -7.41 -12.91
C ARG A 344 12.69 -8.03 -13.45
N ILE A 345 13.16 -9.07 -12.79
CA ILE A 345 14.36 -9.82 -13.16
C ILE A 345 14.30 -10.33 -14.61
N ASP A 346 13.15 -10.87 -15.03
CA ASP A 346 12.96 -11.52 -16.35
C ASP A 346 12.91 -10.54 -17.53
N LYS A 347 12.87 -9.24 -17.28
CA LYS A 347 12.81 -8.16 -18.29
C LYS A 347 14.03 -7.23 -18.26
N PHE A 348 15.12 -7.68 -17.69
CA PHE A 348 16.35 -6.90 -17.58
C PHE A 348 17.16 -7.06 -18.88
N SER A 349 17.01 -6.13 -19.84
CA SER A 349 17.77 -6.13 -21.09
C SER A 349 19.06 -5.32 -20.98
N ASP A 350 20.04 -5.61 -21.84
CA ASP A 350 21.31 -4.88 -21.91
C ASP A 350 21.10 -3.38 -22.17
N GLU A 351 20.07 -3.01 -22.96
CA GLU A 351 19.74 -1.62 -23.27
C GLU A 351 19.17 -0.90 -22.06
N VAL A 352 18.24 -1.53 -21.34
CA VAL A 352 17.70 -0.99 -20.08
C VAL A 352 18.83 -0.78 -19.07
N VAL A 353 19.76 -1.73 -18.95
CA VAL A 353 20.93 -1.62 -18.04
C VAL A 353 21.88 -0.51 -18.46
N LYS A 354 22.17 -0.37 -19.75
CA LYS A 354 23.04 0.72 -20.25
C LYS A 354 22.46 2.09 -19.90
N LYS A 355 21.14 2.24 -19.98
CA LYS A 355 20.45 3.48 -19.62
C LYS A 355 20.39 3.73 -18.11
N ILE A 356 20.23 2.67 -17.30
CA ILE A 356 20.29 2.75 -15.85
C ILE A 356 21.71 3.07 -15.35
N LYS A 357 22.77 2.71 -16.12
CA LYS A 357 24.17 2.98 -15.76
C LYS A 357 24.54 4.47 -15.68
N SER A 358 23.84 5.32 -16.41
CA SER A 358 23.99 6.78 -16.31
C SER A 358 23.37 7.33 -15.02
N VAL A 359 22.52 6.55 -14.37
CA VAL A 359 21.78 6.86 -13.16
C VAL A 359 22.51 6.29 -11.93
N ARG A 360 22.41 6.96 -10.80
CA ARG A 360 23.04 6.65 -9.51
C ARG A 360 23.15 5.15 -9.24
N ARG A 361 24.35 4.66 -8.89
CA ARG A 361 24.63 3.25 -8.53
C ARG A 361 23.92 2.89 -7.22
N SER A 362 22.63 2.59 -7.28
CA SER A 362 21.92 1.90 -6.21
C SER A 362 22.25 0.40 -6.28
N GLY A 363 22.28 -0.30 -5.14
CA GLY A 363 22.46 -1.75 -5.10
C GLY A 363 21.39 -2.47 -5.94
N LEU A 364 21.75 -3.60 -6.53
CA LEU A 364 20.83 -4.42 -7.31
C LEU A 364 19.89 -5.18 -6.37
N THR A 365 18.59 -5.05 -6.59
CA THR A 365 17.58 -5.71 -5.75
C THR A 365 16.69 -6.60 -6.60
N PHE A 366 16.55 -7.85 -6.21
CA PHE A 366 15.69 -8.83 -6.84
C PHE A 366 14.76 -9.50 -5.84
N ALA A 367 13.58 -9.87 -6.29
CA ALA A 367 12.57 -10.56 -5.51
C ALA A 367 12.17 -11.91 -6.16
N PRO A 368 12.99 -12.96 -6.01
CA PRO A 368 12.61 -14.31 -6.42
C PRO A 368 11.41 -14.83 -5.62
N GLU A 369 11.24 -14.39 -4.38
CA GLU A 369 10.24 -14.73 -3.37
C GLU A 369 10.39 -16.16 -2.82
N ALA A 370 10.89 -17.13 -3.61
CA ALA A 370 11.14 -18.51 -3.20
C ALA A 370 12.47 -19.03 -3.77
N GLY A 371 13.15 -19.89 -3.00
CA GLY A 371 14.45 -20.45 -3.37
C GLY A 371 14.37 -21.45 -4.52
N SER A 372 13.42 -22.40 -4.47
CA SER A 372 13.25 -23.45 -5.45
C SER A 372 12.37 -23.02 -6.64
N GLN A 373 12.57 -23.63 -7.82
CA GLN A 373 11.67 -23.42 -8.96
C GLN A 373 10.26 -23.93 -8.64
N ARG A 374 10.16 -25.11 -7.99
CA ARG A 374 8.89 -25.68 -7.55
C ARG A 374 8.05 -24.65 -6.77
N LEU A 375 8.63 -24.04 -5.76
CA LEU A 375 7.89 -23.10 -4.93
C LEU A 375 7.60 -21.77 -5.65
N ARG A 376 8.49 -21.34 -6.59
CA ARG A 376 8.19 -20.21 -7.49
C ARG A 376 6.98 -20.50 -8.40
N ASP A 377 6.81 -21.75 -8.82
CA ASP A 377 5.65 -22.19 -9.62
C ASP A 377 4.37 -22.25 -8.76
N VAL A 378 4.45 -22.75 -7.52
CA VAL A 378 3.36 -22.72 -6.53
C VAL A 378 2.83 -21.30 -6.35
N ILE A 379 3.70 -20.31 -6.15
CA ILE A 379 3.30 -18.90 -5.97
C ILE A 379 3.02 -18.17 -7.31
N ASN A 380 3.14 -18.85 -8.44
CA ASN A 380 2.96 -18.32 -9.79
C ASN A 380 3.84 -17.06 -10.05
N LYS A 381 5.09 -17.08 -9.58
CA LYS A 381 6.01 -15.94 -9.78
C LYS A 381 6.47 -15.84 -11.23
N ASN A 382 6.50 -16.95 -11.97
CA ASN A 382 6.93 -17.04 -13.38
C ASN A 382 8.32 -16.42 -13.61
N ILE A 383 9.27 -16.74 -12.73
CA ILE A 383 10.69 -16.37 -12.84
C ILE A 383 11.51 -17.65 -12.79
N THR A 384 12.32 -17.89 -13.83
CA THR A 384 13.23 -19.05 -13.88
C THR A 384 14.59 -18.72 -13.27
N GLU A 385 15.34 -19.76 -12.92
CA GLU A 385 16.70 -19.62 -12.40
C GLU A 385 17.62 -19.00 -13.45
N GLU A 386 17.43 -19.36 -14.74
CA GLU A 386 18.19 -18.79 -15.87
C GLU A 386 17.95 -17.29 -16.01
N ALA A 387 16.72 -16.82 -15.82
CA ALA A 387 16.39 -15.39 -15.87
C ALA A 387 17.09 -14.63 -14.74
N ILE A 388 17.16 -15.22 -13.53
CA ILE A 388 17.90 -14.65 -12.40
C ILE A 388 19.39 -14.52 -12.74
N PHE A 389 20.01 -15.60 -13.25
CA PHE A 389 21.44 -15.58 -13.57
C PHE A 389 21.78 -14.65 -14.71
N LYS A 390 20.95 -14.61 -15.77
CA LYS A 390 21.12 -13.66 -16.87
C LYS A 390 21.17 -12.23 -16.34
N SER A 391 20.25 -11.84 -15.49
CA SER A 391 20.17 -10.50 -14.93
C SER A 391 21.33 -10.18 -13.98
N CYS A 392 21.72 -11.15 -13.15
CA CYS A 392 22.90 -11.01 -12.29
C CYS A 392 24.18 -10.83 -13.13
N LYS A 393 24.37 -11.63 -14.21
CA LYS A 393 25.53 -11.53 -15.08
C LYS A 393 25.66 -10.15 -15.71
N ILE A 394 24.58 -9.64 -16.34
CA ILE A 394 24.53 -8.30 -16.92
C ILE A 394 24.92 -7.22 -15.89
N ALA A 395 24.42 -7.36 -14.67
CA ALA A 395 24.75 -6.44 -13.60
C ALA A 395 26.23 -6.52 -13.18
N PHE A 396 26.79 -7.72 -13.08
CA PHE A 396 28.19 -7.94 -12.73
C PHE A 396 29.15 -7.40 -13.79
N GLU A 397 28.86 -7.61 -15.07
CA GLU A 397 29.54 -6.96 -16.19
C GLU A 397 29.42 -5.43 -16.13
N GLY A 398 28.31 -4.94 -15.55
CA GLY A 398 28.08 -3.53 -15.22
C GLY A 398 28.89 -2.98 -14.06
N GLY A 399 29.66 -3.84 -13.35
CA GLY A 399 30.49 -3.45 -12.21
C GLY A 399 29.79 -3.50 -10.87
N TYR A 400 28.56 -4.04 -10.76
CA TYR A 400 27.89 -4.28 -9.49
C TYR A 400 28.57 -5.41 -8.73
N SER A 401 28.68 -5.28 -7.40
CA SER A 401 29.26 -6.28 -6.49
C SER A 401 28.38 -6.51 -5.26
N SER A 402 27.17 -6.01 -5.24
CA SER A 402 26.20 -6.21 -4.18
C SER A 402 24.85 -6.57 -4.78
N VAL A 403 24.22 -7.63 -4.24
CA VAL A 403 22.90 -8.09 -4.66
C VAL A 403 22.04 -8.26 -3.41
N LYS A 404 20.83 -7.68 -3.41
CA LYS A 404 19.82 -7.90 -2.39
C LYS A 404 18.73 -8.81 -2.93
N LEU A 405 18.42 -9.87 -2.20
CA LEU A 405 17.42 -10.87 -2.56
C LEU A 405 16.29 -10.88 -1.53
N TYR A 406 15.05 -10.79 -1.99
CA TYR A 406 13.87 -10.93 -1.15
C TYR A 406 13.26 -12.33 -1.29
N PHE A 407 12.97 -12.96 -0.14
CA PHE A 407 12.26 -14.23 -0.04
C PHE A 407 11.17 -14.16 1.01
N MET A 408 10.16 -15.01 0.86
CA MET A 408 9.13 -15.24 1.86
C MET A 408 9.34 -16.61 2.52
N LEU A 409 9.07 -16.68 3.83
CA LEU A 409 9.01 -17.92 4.61
C LEU A 409 7.57 -18.24 4.97
N GLY A 410 7.24 -19.52 5.07
CA GLY A 410 5.89 -19.99 5.41
C GLY A 410 4.91 -19.95 4.23
N LEU A 411 5.41 -20.00 3.00
CA LEU A 411 4.56 -20.10 1.81
C LEU A 411 3.79 -21.44 1.80
N PRO A 412 2.59 -21.48 1.19
CA PRO A 412 1.85 -22.72 1.03
C PRO A 412 2.71 -23.81 0.37
N THR A 413 2.67 -25.04 0.90
CA THR A 413 3.46 -26.22 0.49
C THR A 413 4.98 -26.13 0.68
N GLU A 414 5.50 -25.08 1.33
CA GLU A 414 6.94 -24.90 1.59
C GLU A 414 7.53 -26.03 2.44
N THR A 415 8.69 -26.52 2.01
CA THR A 415 9.48 -27.56 2.71
C THR A 415 10.87 -27.03 3.05
N LEU A 416 11.63 -27.78 3.89
CA LEU A 416 13.02 -27.42 4.20
C LEU A 416 13.95 -27.50 2.96
N ASP A 417 13.61 -28.28 1.95
CA ASP A 417 14.34 -28.30 0.68
C ASP A 417 14.19 -26.97 -0.09
N ASP A 418 13.02 -26.33 0.00
CA ASP A 418 12.81 -24.99 -0.57
C ASP A 418 13.62 -23.92 0.17
N ILE A 419 13.76 -24.06 1.48
CA ILE A 419 14.63 -23.19 2.29
C ILE A 419 16.10 -23.41 1.94
N LYS A 420 16.53 -24.66 1.78
CA LYS A 420 17.87 -25.01 1.32
C LYS A 420 18.17 -24.39 -0.05
N ALA A 421 17.20 -24.39 -0.96
CA ALA A 421 17.35 -23.80 -2.28
C ALA A 421 17.60 -22.28 -2.25
N ILE A 422 17.22 -21.55 -1.18
CA ILE A 422 17.60 -20.13 -0.99
C ILE A 422 19.13 -20.00 -0.92
N LYS A 423 19.76 -20.83 -0.10
CA LYS A 423 21.22 -20.85 0.06
C LYS A 423 21.93 -21.31 -1.23
N GLU A 424 21.41 -22.35 -1.88
CA GLU A 424 21.95 -22.86 -3.15
C GLU A 424 21.91 -21.81 -4.24
N LEU A 425 20.80 -21.04 -4.35
CA LEU A 425 20.68 -19.93 -5.29
C LEU A 425 21.70 -18.83 -4.99
N ALA A 426 21.90 -18.48 -3.71
CA ALA A 426 22.91 -17.50 -3.33
C ALA A 426 24.33 -17.96 -3.67
N ASP A 427 24.67 -19.23 -3.44
CA ASP A 427 25.96 -19.80 -3.83
C ASP A 427 26.19 -19.73 -5.34
N LYS A 428 25.21 -20.16 -6.13
CA LYS A 428 25.29 -20.09 -7.59
C LYS A 428 25.48 -18.66 -8.11
N ILE A 429 24.85 -17.66 -7.46
CA ILE A 429 25.07 -16.24 -7.78
C ILE A 429 26.49 -15.79 -7.42
N ILE A 430 27.04 -16.27 -6.31
CA ILE A 430 28.44 -16.02 -5.92
C ILE A 430 29.40 -16.62 -6.95
N ASP A 431 29.18 -17.87 -7.34
CA ASP A 431 30.01 -18.55 -8.36
C ASP A 431 29.92 -17.85 -9.72
N LEU A 432 28.71 -17.46 -10.13
CA LEU A 432 28.50 -16.67 -11.34
C LEU A 432 29.31 -15.36 -11.31
N TYR A 433 29.30 -14.65 -10.17
CA TYR A 433 30.06 -13.41 -10.03
C TYR A 433 31.55 -13.63 -10.27
N TYR A 434 32.14 -14.65 -9.63
CA TYR A 434 33.58 -14.91 -9.77
C TYR A 434 33.98 -15.41 -11.15
N ASN A 435 33.06 -16.03 -11.89
CA ASN A 435 33.26 -16.52 -13.26
C ASN A 435 32.89 -15.45 -14.33
N THR A 436 32.37 -14.27 -13.95
CA THR A 436 32.02 -13.20 -14.89
C THR A 436 33.27 -12.38 -15.23
N GLU A 437 33.60 -12.29 -16.53
CA GLU A 437 34.66 -11.42 -17.04
C GLU A 437 34.28 -9.95 -16.90
N GLY A 438 35.23 -9.07 -16.64
CA GLY A 438 35.00 -7.63 -16.49
C GLY A 438 34.27 -7.20 -15.18
N ARG A 439 34.00 -8.13 -14.26
CA ARG A 439 33.41 -7.84 -12.97
C ARG A 439 34.24 -6.86 -12.12
N SER A 440 33.62 -6.24 -11.14
CA SER A 440 34.32 -5.43 -10.14
C SER A 440 35.41 -6.24 -9.41
N LYS A 441 36.52 -5.57 -9.03
CA LYS A 441 37.57 -6.15 -8.19
C LYS A 441 37.15 -6.35 -6.73
N LYS A 442 36.02 -5.78 -6.29
CA LYS A 442 35.47 -5.92 -4.94
C LYS A 442 34.97 -7.35 -4.73
N ALA A 443 34.96 -7.81 -3.50
CA ALA A 443 34.27 -9.04 -3.13
C ALA A 443 32.74 -8.84 -3.28
N ILE A 444 32.04 -9.92 -3.69
CA ILE A 444 30.57 -9.88 -3.74
C ILE A 444 29.99 -9.89 -2.32
N SER A 445 28.90 -9.15 -2.12
CA SER A 445 28.04 -9.19 -0.95
C SER A 445 26.62 -9.51 -1.37
N ILE A 446 26.00 -10.51 -0.72
CA ILE A 446 24.58 -10.86 -0.91
C ILE A 446 23.84 -10.55 0.38
N SER A 447 22.79 -9.73 0.29
CA SER A 447 21.86 -9.49 1.40
C SER A 447 20.56 -10.23 1.13
N ILE A 448 20.19 -11.16 2.00
CA ILE A 448 18.93 -11.90 1.97
C ILE A 448 17.99 -11.24 2.97
N SER A 449 16.85 -10.75 2.48
CA SER A 449 15.77 -10.22 3.31
C SER A 449 14.60 -11.20 3.29
N LEU A 450 14.26 -11.72 4.46
CA LEU A 450 13.18 -12.69 4.62
C LEU A 450 11.95 -11.98 5.20
N SER A 451 10.80 -12.17 4.59
CA SER A 451 9.50 -11.77 5.12
C SER A 451 8.66 -13.01 5.43
N THR A 452 7.84 -12.97 6.47
CA THR A 452 6.84 -14.02 6.71
C THR A 452 5.69 -13.83 5.74
N PHE A 453 5.25 -14.91 5.10
CA PHE A 453 4.07 -14.91 4.26
C PHE A 453 2.82 -14.54 5.07
N ILE A 454 2.02 -13.61 4.54
CA ILE A 454 0.75 -13.18 5.10
C ILE A 454 -0.34 -13.42 4.06
N PRO A 455 -1.33 -14.28 4.36
CA PRO A 455 -2.46 -14.50 3.45
C PRO A 455 -3.37 -13.28 3.45
N LYS A 456 -3.36 -12.51 2.37
CA LYS A 456 -4.14 -11.28 2.22
C LYS A 456 -5.50 -11.54 1.56
N PRO A 457 -6.56 -10.80 1.93
CA PRO A 457 -7.86 -10.82 1.26
C PRO A 457 -7.75 -10.63 -0.26
N PHE A 458 -8.67 -11.23 -1.00
CA PHE A 458 -8.73 -11.15 -2.46
C PHE A 458 -7.52 -11.69 -3.20
N THR A 459 -6.80 -12.64 -2.61
CA THR A 459 -5.73 -13.39 -3.26
C THR A 459 -6.10 -14.88 -3.32
N PRO A 460 -5.54 -15.66 -4.27
CA PRO A 460 -5.67 -17.10 -4.23
C PRO A 460 -5.27 -17.74 -2.89
N PHE A 461 -4.35 -17.10 -2.17
CA PHE A 461 -3.88 -17.58 -0.87
C PHE A 461 -4.68 -17.01 0.34
N GLU A 462 -5.81 -16.35 0.13
CA GLU A 462 -6.68 -15.95 1.24
C GLU A 462 -7.25 -17.14 2.03
N TYR A 463 -7.26 -18.33 1.42
CA TYR A 463 -7.70 -19.59 2.04
C TYR A 463 -6.61 -20.25 2.88
N GLU A 464 -5.35 -19.91 2.65
CA GLU A 464 -4.20 -20.52 3.30
C GLU A 464 -3.95 -19.95 4.71
N PRO A 465 -3.39 -20.76 5.64
CA PRO A 465 -2.93 -20.26 6.93
C PRO A 465 -1.62 -19.49 6.80
N GLN A 466 -1.37 -18.55 7.71
CA GLN A 466 -0.03 -18.11 8.02
C GLN A 466 0.70 -19.20 8.81
N ALA A 467 1.99 -19.40 8.55
CA ALA A 467 2.81 -20.31 9.35
C ALA A 467 2.91 -19.84 10.81
N THR A 468 2.99 -20.79 11.75
CA THR A 468 3.17 -20.46 13.18
C THR A 468 4.57 -19.94 13.48
N GLU A 469 4.73 -19.37 14.67
CA GLU A 469 6.03 -18.86 15.12
C GLU A 469 7.10 -19.96 15.15
N GLU A 470 6.75 -21.13 15.64
CA GLU A 470 7.65 -22.28 15.72
C GLU A 470 8.11 -22.71 14.32
N GLN A 471 7.18 -22.74 13.35
CA GLN A 471 7.49 -23.09 11.97
C GLN A 471 8.42 -22.06 11.31
N ILE A 472 8.20 -20.77 11.55
CA ILE A 472 9.06 -19.69 11.02
C ILE A 472 10.45 -19.76 11.68
N ASN A 473 10.51 -19.91 12.99
CA ASN A 473 11.77 -20.02 13.73
C ASN A 473 12.58 -21.26 13.30
N GLU A 474 11.93 -22.40 13.05
CA GLU A 474 12.58 -23.60 12.49
C GLU A 474 13.25 -23.29 11.13
N ARG A 475 12.54 -22.66 10.21
CA ARG A 475 13.04 -22.31 8.88
C ARG A 475 14.20 -21.31 8.94
N GLN A 476 14.07 -20.28 9.75
CA GLN A 476 15.13 -19.29 9.97
C GLN A 476 16.39 -19.95 10.52
N LYS A 477 16.24 -20.76 11.56
CA LYS A 477 17.36 -21.50 12.18
C LYS A 477 18.02 -22.42 11.16
N TYR A 478 17.23 -23.22 10.44
CA TYR A 478 17.76 -24.13 9.42
C TYR A 478 18.56 -23.38 8.34
N LEU A 479 18.03 -22.25 7.82
CA LEU A 479 18.75 -21.44 6.84
C LEU A 479 20.09 -20.91 7.40
N LEU A 480 20.10 -20.41 8.64
CA LEU A 480 21.31 -19.91 9.27
C LEU A 480 22.36 -21.02 9.50
N ASP A 481 21.91 -22.22 9.87
CA ASP A 481 22.78 -23.38 10.11
C ASP A 481 23.47 -23.84 8.82
N ILE A 482 22.72 -23.93 7.69
CA ILE A 482 23.29 -24.34 6.40
C ILE A 482 24.18 -23.26 5.75
N ILE A 483 23.94 -21.97 6.00
CA ILE A 483 24.82 -20.89 5.58
C ILE A 483 26.17 -20.99 6.34
N GLY A 484 26.12 -21.25 7.62
CA GLY A 484 27.28 -21.43 8.49
C GLY A 484 28.17 -20.19 8.60
N SER A 485 29.21 -20.27 9.44
CA SER A 485 30.11 -19.14 9.72
C SER A 485 30.94 -18.66 8.53
N LYS A 486 31.29 -19.57 7.60
CA LYS A 486 32.05 -19.21 6.38
C LYS A 486 31.14 -18.49 5.35
N GLY A 487 29.90 -18.92 5.20
CA GLY A 487 28.93 -18.29 4.30
C GLY A 487 28.56 -16.87 4.76
N ARG A 488 28.40 -16.64 6.06
CA ARG A 488 28.08 -15.33 6.65
C ARG A 488 29.08 -14.21 6.39
N ARG A 489 30.25 -14.51 5.85
CA ARG A 489 31.20 -13.47 5.39
C ARG A 489 30.74 -12.79 4.10
N ARG A 490 29.84 -13.41 3.32
CA ARG A 490 29.36 -12.93 2.02
C ARG A 490 27.85 -12.83 1.92
N ILE A 491 27.14 -13.54 2.81
CA ILE A 491 25.69 -13.61 2.86
C ILE A 491 25.23 -13.04 4.20
N ASP A 492 24.57 -11.90 4.17
CA ASP A 492 23.87 -11.29 5.30
C ASP A 492 22.40 -11.65 5.23
N VAL A 493 21.77 -11.98 6.38
CA VAL A 493 20.36 -12.40 6.44
C VAL A 493 19.63 -11.54 7.47
N SER A 494 18.53 -10.96 7.07
CA SER A 494 17.64 -10.16 7.93
C SER A 494 16.19 -10.60 7.78
N TRP A 495 15.39 -10.41 8.82
CA TRP A 495 13.94 -10.71 8.81
C TRP A 495 13.16 -9.81 9.76
N SER A 496 11.83 -9.77 9.57
CA SER A 496 10.90 -9.08 10.46
C SER A 496 10.54 -9.94 11.68
N HIS A 497 10.19 -9.32 12.79
CA HIS A 497 9.72 -10.02 13.99
C HIS A 497 8.36 -10.68 13.75
N TYR A 498 8.16 -11.87 14.30
CA TYR A 498 6.92 -12.62 14.10
C TYR A 498 5.70 -11.91 14.69
N ASP A 499 5.82 -11.30 15.87
CA ASP A 499 4.73 -10.55 16.52
C ASP A 499 4.12 -9.47 15.63
N THR A 500 4.96 -8.76 14.86
CA THR A 500 4.49 -7.75 13.91
C THR A 500 3.72 -8.40 12.76
N THR A 501 4.22 -9.53 12.25
CA THR A 501 3.61 -10.19 11.08
C THR A 501 2.32 -10.92 11.43
N ILE A 502 2.19 -11.51 12.63
CA ILE A 502 0.93 -12.12 13.06
C ILE A 502 -0.14 -11.06 13.32
N LEU A 503 0.24 -9.93 13.92
CA LEU A 503 -0.71 -8.82 14.10
C LEU A 503 -1.21 -8.30 12.74
N GLU A 504 -0.32 -8.11 11.78
CA GLU A 504 -0.70 -7.72 10.41
C GLU A 504 -1.67 -8.72 9.78
N ALA A 505 -1.41 -10.04 9.92
CA ALA A 505 -2.29 -11.08 9.40
C ALA A 505 -3.68 -11.06 10.06
N VAL A 506 -3.72 -10.88 11.39
CA VAL A 506 -4.98 -10.77 12.15
C VAL A 506 -5.78 -9.56 11.69
N LEU A 507 -5.16 -8.39 11.59
CA LEU A 507 -5.82 -7.16 11.16
C LEU A 507 -6.26 -7.21 9.70
N ALA A 508 -5.45 -7.80 8.81
CA ALA A 508 -5.79 -7.93 7.39
C ALA A 508 -6.96 -8.90 7.14
N ARG A 509 -7.11 -9.95 7.96
CA ARG A 509 -8.10 -11.03 7.79
C ARG A 509 -9.28 -10.96 8.77
N GLY A 510 -9.25 -10.00 9.67
CA GLY A 510 -10.17 -9.86 10.77
C GLY A 510 -11.58 -9.41 10.39
N ASP A 511 -12.45 -9.49 11.34
CA ASP A 511 -13.83 -9.02 11.26
C ASP A 511 -14.08 -7.84 12.22
N ARG A 512 -15.33 -7.39 12.32
CA ARG A 512 -15.72 -6.21 13.09
C ARG A 512 -15.48 -6.35 14.60
N LYS A 513 -15.38 -7.57 15.14
CA LYS A 513 -15.04 -7.82 16.56
C LYS A 513 -13.67 -7.22 16.93
N LEU A 514 -12.75 -7.10 15.96
CA LEU A 514 -11.42 -6.55 16.21
C LEU A 514 -11.43 -5.05 16.53
N SER A 515 -12.49 -4.31 16.22
CA SER A 515 -12.61 -2.89 16.61
C SER A 515 -12.41 -2.70 18.12
N ALA A 516 -12.98 -3.58 18.96
CA ALA A 516 -12.82 -3.52 20.40
C ALA A 516 -11.36 -3.76 20.84
N VAL A 517 -10.67 -4.70 20.22
CA VAL A 517 -9.25 -5.00 20.50
C VAL A 517 -8.36 -3.83 20.10
N ILE A 518 -8.56 -3.28 18.89
CA ILE A 518 -7.80 -2.13 18.39
C ILE A 518 -7.98 -0.92 19.32
N TYR A 519 -9.22 -0.65 19.73
CA TYR A 519 -9.53 0.43 20.68
C TYR A 519 -8.83 0.24 22.02
N GLU A 520 -8.87 -0.99 22.57
CA GLU A 520 -8.22 -1.29 23.86
C GLU A 520 -6.71 -1.16 23.76
N ALA A 521 -6.09 -1.70 22.71
CA ALA A 521 -4.65 -1.59 22.50
C ALA A 521 -4.21 -0.11 22.40
N TRP A 522 -4.95 0.69 21.60
CA TRP A 522 -4.71 2.13 21.49
C TRP A 522 -4.86 2.84 22.84
N LYS A 523 -5.93 2.57 23.58
CA LYS A 523 -6.20 3.19 24.89
C LYS A 523 -5.08 2.91 25.89
N ASN A 524 -4.43 1.77 25.79
CA ASN A 524 -3.27 1.38 26.61
C ASN A 524 -1.93 1.82 26.00
N GLY A 525 -1.94 2.66 24.95
CA GLY A 525 -0.78 3.37 24.44
C GLY A 525 -0.06 2.71 23.26
N CYS A 526 -0.73 1.79 22.52
CA CYS A 526 -0.26 1.35 21.21
C CYS A 526 -0.45 2.46 20.19
N LYS A 527 0.61 2.78 19.46
CA LYS A 527 0.65 3.69 18.32
C LYS A 527 1.96 3.48 17.57
N LEU A 528 2.00 3.85 16.29
CA LEU A 528 3.15 3.64 15.42
C LEU A 528 3.59 2.17 15.38
N ASP A 529 2.62 1.25 15.39
CA ASP A 529 2.87 -0.20 15.46
C ASP A 529 3.65 -0.74 14.25
N GLY A 530 3.70 -0.02 13.15
CA GLY A 530 4.57 -0.31 12.00
C GLY A 530 6.06 -0.01 12.22
N TRP A 531 6.42 0.63 13.35
CA TRP A 531 7.79 1.00 13.71
C TRP A 531 8.28 0.13 14.86
N ASN A 532 9.33 -0.66 14.65
CA ASN A 532 9.86 -1.61 15.66
C ASN A 532 10.11 -0.96 17.02
N GLU A 533 10.55 0.30 17.05
CA GLU A 533 10.88 1.05 18.27
C GLU A 533 9.64 1.46 19.09
N TYR A 534 8.45 1.48 18.48
CA TYR A 534 7.19 1.85 19.14
C TYR A 534 6.24 0.67 19.31
N PHE A 535 6.49 -0.45 18.66
CA PHE A 535 5.65 -1.64 18.72
C PHE A 535 5.63 -2.25 20.13
N LYS A 536 4.42 -2.53 20.65
CA LYS A 536 4.19 -3.04 22.01
C LYS A 536 3.41 -4.35 22.00
N PRO A 537 4.05 -5.49 21.74
CA PRO A 537 3.37 -6.78 21.60
C PRO A 537 2.59 -7.19 22.86
N ASP A 538 3.12 -6.91 24.06
CA ASP A 538 2.48 -7.28 25.33
C ASP A 538 1.12 -6.59 25.50
N ILE A 539 1.00 -5.31 25.09
CA ILE A 539 -0.27 -4.56 25.18
C ILE A 539 -1.29 -5.15 24.19
N TRP A 540 -0.86 -5.48 22.98
CA TRP A 540 -1.71 -6.15 22.00
C TRP A 540 -2.17 -7.52 22.51
N ASN A 541 -1.29 -8.33 23.07
CA ASN A 541 -1.62 -9.63 23.63
C ASN A 541 -2.67 -9.50 24.75
N ALA A 542 -2.47 -8.56 25.69
CA ALA A 542 -3.44 -8.29 26.76
C ALA A 542 -4.79 -7.81 26.21
N ALA A 543 -4.82 -7.03 25.13
CA ALA A 543 -6.05 -6.61 24.49
C ALA A 543 -6.80 -7.79 23.85
N PHE A 544 -6.13 -8.71 23.17
CA PHE A 544 -6.72 -9.94 22.63
C PHE A 544 -7.29 -10.83 23.73
N GLU A 545 -6.52 -11.04 24.79
CA GLU A 545 -6.93 -11.85 25.97
C GLU A 545 -8.18 -11.27 26.64
N LYS A 546 -8.22 -9.94 26.85
CA LYS A 546 -9.37 -9.24 27.46
C LYS A 546 -10.70 -9.53 26.75
N PHE A 547 -10.68 -9.63 25.43
CA PHE A 547 -11.88 -9.90 24.62
C PHE A 547 -12.06 -11.39 24.27
N GLY A 548 -11.18 -12.28 24.75
CA GLY A 548 -11.24 -13.71 24.46
C GLY A 548 -11.06 -14.01 22.96
N ILE A 549 -10.30 -13.21 22.25
CA ILE A 549 -10.08 -13.35 20.81
C ILE A 549 -8.74 -14.07 20.57
N ASP A 550 -8.81 -15.22 19.91
CA ASP A 550 -7.64 -15.98 19.50
C ASP A 550 -7.07 -15.43 18.17
N LYS A 551 -5.82 -15.00 18.18
CA LYS A 551 -5.10 -14.56 16.97
C LYS A 551 -5.01 -15.66 15.93
N ALA A 552 -4.84 -16.92 16.37
CA ALA A 552 -4.73 -18.07 15.48
C ALA A 552 -6.00 -18.31 14.66
N PHE A 553 -7.18 -17.96 15.19
CA PHE A 553 -8.45 -18.03 14.46
C PHE A 553 -8.42 -17.21 13.18
N TYR A 554 -7.80 -16.04 13.19
CA TYR A 554 -7.70 -15.18 12.00
C TYR A 554 -6.47 -15.51 11.15
N ALA A 555 -5.31 -15.72 11.76
CA ALA A 555 -4.03 -15.83 11.06
C ALA A 555 -3.68 -17.25 10.63
N ASN A 556 -3.76 -18.22 11.55
CA ASN A 556 -3.11 -19.53 11.38
C ASN A 556 -4.04 -20.65 10.93
N ARG A 557 -5.37 -20.43 10.83
CA ARG A 557 -6.27 -21.45 10.32
C ARG A 557 -6.44 -21.35 8.80
N LYS A 558 -6.62 -22.50 8.17
CA LYS A 558 -7.10 -22.60 6.79
C LYS A 558 -8.58 -22.18 6.75
N ARG A 559 -8.99 -21.47 5.70
CA ARG A 559 -10.40 -21.14 5.45
C ARG A 559 -10.97 -22.10 4.41
N GLU A 560 -12.22 -22.50 4.63
CA GLU A 560 -12.93 -23.31 3.66
C GLU A 560 -13.38 -22.45 2.45
N TYR A 561 -13.49 -23.07 1.28
CA TYR A 561 -13.85 -22.34 0.06
C TYR A 561 -15.27 -21.78 0.07
N ASP A 562 -16.17 -22.30 0.86
CA ASP A 562 -17.56 -21.87 1.04
C ASP A 562 -17.78 -20.97 2.27
N GLU A 563 -16.75 -20.74 3.08
CA GLU A 563 -16.81 -19.84 4.23
C GLU A 563 -17.06 -18.39 3.77
N ILE A 564 -17.99 -17.70 4.43
CA ILE A 564 -18.22 -16.27 4.20
C ILE A 564 -17.09 -15.47 4.82
N ALA A 565 -16.31 -14.80 3.99
CA ALA A 565 -15.22 -13.95 4.45
C ALA A 565 -15.76 -12.62 5.02
N PRO A 566 -15.08 -11.97 5.99
CA PRO A 566 -15.46 -10.65 6.48
C PRO A 566 -15.63 -9.60 5.40
N TRP A 567 -14.88 -9.72 4.31
CA TRP A 567 -14.91 -8.83 3.13
C TRP A 567 -15.82 -9.32 1.99
N GLU A 568 -16.69 -10.29 2.24
CA GLU A 568 -17.53 -10.90 1.19
C GLU A 568 -18.42 -9.89 0.45
N HIS A 569 -18.83 -8.82 1.11
CA HIS A 569 -19.67 -7.75 0.54
C HIS A 569 -18.89 -6.75 -0.32
N MET A 570 -17.56 -6.81 -0.35
CA MET A 570 -16.71 -6.00 -1.24
C MET A 570 -16.56 -6.69 -2.60
N ASP A 571 -16.88 -5.98 -3.69
CA ASP A 571 -16.76 -6.51 -5.06
C ASP A 571 -15.52 -5.91 -5.75
N MET A 572 -14.47 -6.71 -5.89
CA MET A 572 -13.23 -6.35 -6.58
C MET A 572 -13.28 -6.60 -8.10
N LEU A 573 -14.46 -6.85 -8.67
CA LEU A 573 -14.72 -7.07 -10.10
C LEU A 573 -14.19 -8.38 -10.67
N PHE A 574 -13.77 -9.33 -9.84
CA PHE A 574 -13.36 -10.65 -10.31
C PHE A 574 -14.09 -11.77 -9.57
N ASP A 575 -14.24 -12.90 -10.26
CA ASP A 575 -14.99 -14.03 -9.74
C ASP A 575 -14.24 -14.73 -8.57
N ARG A 576 -14.89 -14.98 -7.44
CA ARG A 576 -14.32 -15.75 -6.33
C ARG A 576 -13.85 -17.14 -6.80
N SER A 577 -14.60 -17.79 -7.70
CA SER A 577 -14.23 -19.09 -8.26
C SER A 577 -12.86 -19.07 -8.97
N PHE A 578 -12.41 -17.89 -9.45
CA PHE A 578 -11.07 -17.74 -10.00
C PHE A 578 -10.00 -17.90 -8.92
N LEU A 579 -10.19 -17.30 -7.73
CA LEU A 579 -9.24 -17.42 -6.61
C LEU A 579 -9.13 -18.87 -6.17
N VAL A 580 -10.26 -19.57 -6.05
CA VAL A 580 -10.30 -21.01 -5.71
C VAL A 580 -9.56 -21.86 -6.73
N ARG A 581 -9.81 -21.64 -8.04
CA ARG A 581 -9.09 -22.36 -9.10
C ARG A 581 -7.58 -22.14 -9.06
N GLU A 582 -7.15 -20.91 -8.78
CA GLU A 582 -5.73 -20.59 -8.68
C GLU A 582 -5.10 -21.15 -7.39
N ASN A 583 -5.86 -21.25 -6.29
CA ASN A 583 -5.40 -21.92 -5.09
C ASN A 583 -5.21 -23.43 -5.33
N ILE A 584 -6.17 -24.10 -5.98
CA ILE A 584 -6.05 -25.52 -6.36
C ILE A 584 -4.82 -25.76 -7.26
N LYS A 585 -4.62 -24.90 -8.28
CA LYS A 585 -3.43 -25.01 -9.16
C LYS A 585 -2.12 -24.82 -8.40
N ALA A 586 -2.12 -24.00 -7.34
CA ALA A 586 -0.94 -23.85 -6.49
C ALA A 586 -0.54 -25.16 -5.83
N HIS A 587 -1.50 -25.88 -5.25
CA HIS A 587 -1.26 -27.20 -4.67
C HIS A 587 -0.91 -28.28 -5.71
N GLU A 588 -1.27 -28.06 -6.97
CA GLU A 588 -0.87 -28.92 -8.10
C GLU A 588 0.46 -28.46 -8.76
N GLU A 589 1.12 -27.43 -8.21
CA GLU A 589 2.36 -26.84 -8.72
C GLU A 589 2.25 -26.33 -10.18
N LYS A 590 1.03 -26.04 -10.64
CA LYS A 590 0.73 -25.59 -12.00
C LYS A 590 0.77 -24.06 -12.10
N THR A 591 1.47 -23.54 -13.10
CA THR A 591 1.52 -22.11 -13.38
C THR A 591 0.32 -21.63 -14.20
N THR A 592 0.08 -20.33 -14.15
CA THR A 592 -0.89 -19.61 -14.99
C THR A 592 -0.15 -18.52 -15.75
N ALA A 593 -0.36 -18.44 -17.04
CA ALA A 593 0.24 -17.44 -17.92
C ALA A 593 -0.21 -16.01 -17.52
N ASN A 594 0.60 -15.01 -17.90
CA ASN A 594 0.21 -13.61 -17.68
C ASN A 594 -0.90 -13.16 -18.62
N CYS A 595 -1.55 -12.03 -18.29
CA CYS A 595 -2.73 -11.55 -19.02
C CYS A 595 -2.46 -11.14 -20.47
N ARG A 596 -1.21 -10.88 -20.90
CA ARG A 596 -0.88 -10.60 -22.31
C ARG A 596 -0.76 -11.86 -23.13
N GLU A 597 -0.30 -12.95 -22.52
CA GLU A 597 -0.14 -14.24 -23.21
C GLU A 597 -1.48 -14.97 -23.35
N LYS A 598 -2.26 -15.00 -22.27
CA LYS A 598 -3.55 -15.72 -22.25
C LYS A 598 -4.48 -15.19 -21.14
N CYS A 599 -5.77 -15.10 -21.46
CA CYS A 599 -6.77 -14.78 -20.45
C CYS A 599 -6.88 -15.90 -19.40
N ALA A 600 -6.62 -15.56 -18.14
CA ALA A 600 -6.74 -16.50 -17.02
C ALA A 600 -8.20 -16.72 -16.54
N GLY A 601 -9.18 -16.02 -17.12
CA GLY A 601 -10.61 -16.17 -16.78
C GLY A 601 -10.95 -15.66 -15.38
N CYS A 602 -10.40 -14.50 -14.98
CA CYS A 602 -10.66 -13.90 -13.68
C CYS A 602 -12.05 -13.24 -13.55
N GLY A 603 -12.77 -13.01 -14.66
CA GLY A 603 -14.11 -12.42 -14.65
C GLY A 603 -14.15 -10.91 -14.95
N ILE A 604 -13.04 -10.18 -14.82
CA ILE A 604 -13.01 -8.72 -15.01
C ILE A 604 -13.48 -8.29 -16.41
N ASN A 605 -13.16 -9.04 -17.45
CA ASN A 605 -13.64 -8.77 -18.81
C ASN A 605 -15.18 -8.77 -18.92
N LYS A 606 -15.86 -9.61 -18.14
CA LYS A 606 -17.34 -9.64 -18.07
C LYS A 606 -17.87 -8.36 -17.40
N CYS A 607 -17.24 -7.96 -16.28
CA CYS A 607 -17.62 -6.75 -15.57
C CYS A 607 -17.41 -5.47 -16.39
N LEU A 608 -16.38 -5.44 -17.24
CA LEU A 608 -16.07 -4.33 -18.14
C LEU A 608 -16.89 -4.35 -19.43
N GLY A 609 -17.56 -5.46 -19.77
CA GLY A 609 -18.21 -5.66 -21.07
C GLY A 609 -17.25 -5.66 -22.27
N ARG A 610 -15.95 -5.80 -22.03
CA ARG A 610 -14.88 -5.82 -23.06
C ARG A 610 -13.71 -6.70 -22.66
N ALA A 611 -12.93 -7.16 -23.62
CA ALA A 611 -11.68 -7.85 -23.34
C ALA A 611 -10.65 -6.89 -22.72
N CYS A 612 -9.87 -7.39 -21.74
CA CYS A 612 -8.77 -6.62 -21.13
C CYS A 612 -7.58 -6.47 -22.10
N PHE A 613 -7.38 -7.46 -22.97
CA PHE A 613 -6.32 -7.50 -24.00
C PHE A 613 -6.90 -8.06 -25.28
N LYS A 614 -6.33 -7.66 -26.44
CA LYS A 614 -6.57 -8.30 -27.71
C LYS A 614 -5.60 -9.49 -27.82
N TYR A 615 -6.13 -10.67 -28.10
CA TYR A 615 -5.35 -11.88 -28.39
C TYR A 615 -5.44 -12.13 -29.89
N GLU A 616 -4.30 -12.42 -30.52
CA GLU A 616 -4.22 -12.86 -31.91
C GLU A 616 -4.74 -14.29 -32.07
#